data_dba02b6ea48954a672ecb70fb0670295
#
_entry.id   dba02b6ea48954a672ecb70fb0670295
#
_cell.length_a   1.000
_cell.length_b   1.000
_cell.length_c   1.000
_cell.angle_alpha   90.00
_cell.angle_beta   90.00
_cell.angle_gamma   90.00
#
_symmetry.space_group_name_H-M   'P 1'
#
loop_
_entity.id
_entity.type
_entity.pdbx_description
1 polymer ?
#
loop_
_entity_poly.entity_id
_entity_poly.type
_entity_poly.pdbx_seq_one_letter_code
_entity_poly.pdbx_strand_id
1 'polypeptide(L)'
;MNGAGFPTVSWPGCRWGQNGETARQRGEACEMAARQAWQKLANAVRRKLDPQLKQLCPEWGRRWEEQIATLPEVSWVVVPRAELTVAELTRLGCPPDDDLLLARIEAVGRIADAARLVRPVPVLPMREGERHPPKCSILGSFDQMGPAAFRESSQFWQDVAQQKVSLWGVRIRKGERLCAISLVKRFADTLGGKMARFPDTGTLAAAQWLRNAGIDPNHHHPWNGLWLFDGEDDDDPSCPRELHQEIQNAKQTHGAPPAYYAILVADGDNMSDWLTGRKKLHRDEASPGGQNRALPLRDGIGAKNPPR
;
A
#
# COMPACT_ATOMS: atom_id res chain seq x y z
N MET A 1 -8.07 15.63 -14.00
CA MET A 1 -7.84 14.37 -13.26
C MET A 1 -6.34 14.18 -13.17
N ASN A 2 -5.72 14.66 -12.10
CA ASN A 2 -4.29 14.62 -11.91
C ASN A 2 -3.93 13.23 -11.38
N GLY A 3 -3.30 12.42 -12.22
CA GLY A 3 -2.77 11.12 -11.84
C GLY A 3 -1.65 11.29 -10.82
N ALA A 4 -1.80 10.68 -9.66
CA ALA A 4 -0.73 10.56 -8.69
C ALA A 4 0.45 9.85 -9.35
N GLY A 5 1.52 10.58 -9.62
CA GLY A 5 2.75 10.05 -10.18
C GLY A 5 3.40 9.11 -9.15
N PHE A 6 3.50 7.84 -9.49
CA PHE A 6 4.32 6.91 -8.73
C PHE A 6 5.80 7.31 -8.83
N PRO A 7 6.58 7.13 -7.78
CA PRO A 7 7.98 7.49 -7.79
C PRO A 7 8.72 6.75 -8.91
N THR A 8 9.22 7.49 -9.87
CA THR A 8 10.17 6.99 -10.86
C THR A 8 11.51 6.80 -10.15
N VAL A 9 11.86 5.57 -9.84
CA VAL A 9 13.18 5.26 -9.32
C VAL A 9 14.16 5.29 -10.51
N SER A 10 14.87 6.39 -10.70
CA SER A 10 16.01 6.43 -11.61
C SER A 10 17.22 5.81 -10.89
N TRP A 11 17.81 4.80 -11.50
CA TRP A 11 19.05 4.18 -11.01
C TRP A 11 20.24 4.79 -11.76
N PRO A 12 20.94 5.78 -11.19
CA PRO A 12 22.17 6.26 -11.77
C PRO A 12 23.22 5.15 -11.69
N GLY A 13 23.74 4.70 -12.82
CA GLY A 13 24.80 3.72 -12.87
C GLY A 13 24.42 2.32 -13.37
N CYS A 14 23.23 2.11 -13.90
CA CYS A 14 22.93 0.89 -14.64
C CYS A 14 23.77 0.85 -15.93
N ARG A 15 24.66 -0.14 -16.05
CA ARG A 15 25.38 -0.37 -17.30
C ARG A 15 24.39 -0.76 -18.38
N TRP A 16 24.45 -0.08 -19.53
CA TRP A 16 23.55 -0.35 -20.65
C TRP A 16 23.78 -1.76 -21.23
N GLY A 17 25.06 -2.17 -21.41
CA GLY A 17 25.44 -3.40 -22.09
C GLY A 17 25.33 -3.27 -23.62
N GLN A 18 25.59 -4.35 -24.34
CA GLN A 18 25.35 -4.36 -25.78
C GLN A 18 23.86 -4.24 -26.06
N ASN A 19 23.49 -3.27 -26.90
CA ASN A 19 22.08 -3.02 -27.30
C ASN A 19 21.05 -2.93 -26.15
N GLY A 20 21.46 -2.50 -24.95
CA GLY A 20 20.57 -2.38 -23.82
C GLY A 20 20.25 -3.68 -23.10
N GLU A 21 20.88 -4.78 -23.46
CA GLU A 21 20.57 -6.11 -22.92
C GLU A 21 20.76 -6.18 -21.41
N THR A 22 21.84 -5.63 -20.86
CA THR A 22 22.08 -5.62 -19.41
C THR A 22 21.01 -4.80 -18.65
N ALA A 23 20.59 -3.67 -19.23
CA ALA A 23 19.55 -2.84 -18.62
C ALA A 23 18.18 -3.53 -18.69
N ARG A 24 17.85 -4.19 -19.80
CA ARG A 24 16.63 -4.98 -19.97
C ARG A 24 16.57 -6.14 -18.97
N GLN A 25 17.62 -6.93 -18.85
CA GLN A 25 17.72 -8.04 -17.90
C GLN A 25 17.52 -7.59 -16.45
N ARG A 26 18.01 -6.40 -16.09
CA ARG A 26 17.77 -5.83 -14.75
C ARG A 26 16.32 -5.44 -14.55
N GLY A 27 15.67 -4.82 -15.54
CA GLY A 27 14.23 -4.52 -15.50
C GLY A 27 13.41 -5.79 -15.30
N GLU A 28 13.67 -6.82 -16.10
CA GLU A 28 13.02 -8.14 -15.99
C GLU A 28 13.27 -8.79 -14.63
N ALA A 29 14.49 -8.73 -14.12
CA ALA A 29 14.83 -9.28 -12.79
C ALA A 29 14.09 -8.55 -11.67
N CYS A 30 13.96 -7.22 -11.73
CA CYS A 30 13.18 -6.45 -10.77
C CYS A 30 11.69 -6.78 -10.83
N GLU A 31 11.13 -6.89 -12.03
CA GLU A 31 9.73 -7.31 -12.21
C GLU A 31 9.50 -8.71 -11.63
N MET A 32 10.36 -9.65 -11.98
CA MET A 32 10.29 -11.04 -11.49
C MET A 32 10.40 -11.10 -9.97
N ALA A 33 11.33 -10.36 -9.38
CA ALA A 33 11.51 -10.30 -7.93
C ALA A 33 10.25 -9.74 -7.22
N ALA A 34 9.64 -8.68 -7.76
CA ALA A 34 8.41 -8.11 -7.21
C ALA A 34 7.24 -9.10 -7.28
N ARG A 35 7.05 -9.76 -8.42
CA ARG A 35 6.02 -10.80 -8.61
C ARG A 35 6.23 -12.01 -7.69
N GLN A 36 7.47 -12.48 -7.57
CA GLN A 36 7.82 -13.58 -6.67
C GLN A 36 7.60 -13.24 -5.20
N ALA A 37 7.97 -12.03 -4.78
CA ALA A 37 7.73 -11.58 -3.40
C ALA A 37 6.24 -11.55 -3.06
N TRP A 38 5.43 -11.00 -3.96
CA TRP A 38 3.97 -10.99 -3.82
C TRP A 38 3.39 -12.42 -3.78
N GLN A 39 3.78 -13.28 -4.72
CA GLN A 39 3.33 -14.66 -4.78
C GLN A 39 3.70 -15.44 -3.50
N LYS A 40 4.92 -15.23 -3.00
CA LYS A 40 5.38 -15.85 -1.75
C LYS A 40 4.53 -15.43 -0.56
N LEU A 41 4.21 -14.15 -0.44
CA LEU A 41 3.34 -13.62 0.61
C LEU A 41 1.92 -14.19 0.48
N ALA A 42 1.34 -14.13 -0.71
CA ALA A 42 0.00 -14.65 -0.97
C ALA A 42 -0.11 -16.15 -0.68
N ASN A 43 0.88 -16.94 -1.09
CA ASN A 43 0.92 -18.37 -0.82
C ASN A 43 1.07 -18.68 0.67
N ALA A 44 1.80 -17.85 1.43
CA ALA A 44 1.92 -18.02 2.86
C ALA A 44 0.58 -17.76 3.58
N VAL A 45 -0.15 -16.71 3.19
CA VAL A 45 -1.50 -16.44 3.69
C VAL A 45 -2.47 -17.56 3.27
N ARG A 46 -2.44 -17.99 2.00
CA ARG A 46 -3.29 -19.07 1.50
C ARG A 46 -3.14 -20.35 2.31
N ARG A 47 -1.89 -20.79 2.55
CA ARG A 47 -1.63 -22.00 3.35
C ARG A 47 -2.26 -21.94 4.74
N LYS A 48 -2.38 -20.73 5.29
CA LYS A 48 -3.01 -20.50 6.59
C LYS A 48 -4.53 -20.56 6.51
N LEU A 49 -5.13 -20.03 5.43
CA LEU A 49 -6.58 -19.94 5.24
C LEU A 49 -7.21 -21.20 4.65
N ASP A 50 -6.51 -21.89 3.74
CA ASP A 50 -7.03 -23.05 3.01
C ASP A 50 -7.65 -24.15 3.90
N PRO A 51 -7.04 -24.56 5.03
CA PRO A 51 -7.60 -25.61 5.87
C PRO A 51 -9.00 -25.32 6.40
N GLN A 52 -9.34 -24.04 6.52
CA GLN A 52 -10.61 -23.61 7.11
C GLN A 52 -11.62 -23.13 6.05
N LEU A 53 -11.17 -22.49 4.98
CA LEU A 53 -12.04 -21.79 4.05
C LEU A 53 -12.21 -22.53 2.71
N LYS A 54 -11.21 -23.28 2.27
CA LYS A 54 -11.25 -23.97 0.98
C LYS A 54 -12.39 -24.98 0.88
N GLN A 55 -12.70 -25.69 1.95
CA GLN A 55 -13.75 -26.71 1.98
C GLN A 55 -15.15 -26.09 1.86
N LEU A 56 -15.31 -24.82 2.23
CA LEU A 56 -16.58 -24.10 2.24
C LEU A 56 -16.92 -23.48 0.88
N CYS A 57 -15.95 -23.43 -0.07
CA CYS A 57 -16.15 -22.87 -1.40
C CYS A 57 -15.29 -23.62 -2.44
N PRO A 58 -15.89 -24.43 -3.32
CA PRO A 58 -15.14 -25.20 -4.34
C PRO A 58 -14.26 -24.34 -5.25
N GLU A 59 -14.72 -23.14 -5.61
CA GLU A 59 -14.00 -22.23 -6.49
C GLU A 59 -12.88 -21.43 -5.80
N TRP A 60 -12.71 -21.57 -4.50
CA TRP A 60 -11.75 -20.82 -3.68
C TRP A 60 -10.34 -20.86 -4.28
N GLY A 61 -9.82 -22.05 -4.58
CA GLY A 61 -8.46 -22.22 -5.09
C GLY A 61 -8.23 -21.51 -6.42
N ARG A 62 -9.16 -21.69 -7.36
CA ARG A 62 -9.10 -21.08 -8.68
C ARG A 62 -9.18 -19.56 -8.61
N ARG A 63 -10.17 -19.01 -7.90
CA ARG A 63 -10.30 -17.55 -7.74
C ARG A 63 -9.10 -16.93 -7.07
N TRP A 64 -8.51 -17.62 -6.09
CA TRP A 64 -7.29 -17.17 -5.45
C TRP A 64 -6.18 -16.99 -6.48
N GLU A 65 -5.89 -18.00 -7.26
CA GLU A 65 -4.83 -18.00 -8.26
C GLU A 65 -5.05 -16.91 -9.32
N GLU A 66 -6.26 -16.83 -9.86
CA GLU A 66 -6.63 -15.82 -10.85
C GLU A 66 -6.43 -14.41 -10.33
N GLN A 67 -6.89 -14.10 -9.11
CA GLN A 67 -6.79 -12.77 -8.54
C GLN A 67 -5.36 -12.41 -8.14
N ILE A 68 -4.61 -13.34 -7.58
CA ILE A 68 -3.23 -13.11 -7.18
C ILE A 68 -2.31 -12.92 -8.40
N ALA A 69 -2.60 -13.61 -9.51
CA ALA A 69 -1.84 -13.47 -10.74
C ALA A 69 -1.97 -12.07 -11.39
N THR A 70 -3.06 -11.34 -11.12
CA THR A 70 -3.26 -9.98 -11.66
C THR A 70 -2.42 -8.91 -10.98
N LEU A 71 -1.81 -9.20 -9.85
CA LEU A 71 -0.99 -8.26 -9.07
C LEU A 71 0.41 -8.83 -8.79
N PRO A 72 1.43 -7.96 -8.62
CA PRO A 72 1.41 -6.52 -8.93
C PRO A 72 1.49 -6.27 -10.44
N GLU A 73 0.87 -5.19 -10.89
CA GLU A 73 1.17 -4.65 -12.21
C GLU A 73 2.52 -3.94 -12.13
N VAL A 74 3.51 -4.47 -12.82
CA VAL A 74 4.85 -3.88 -12.91
C VAL A 74 5.08 -3.44 -14.34
N SER A 75 5.41 -2.18 -14.54
CA SER A 75 5.82 -1.63 -15.83
C SER A 75 7.15 -0.91 -15.67
N TRP A 76 8.03 -1.06 -16.65
CA TRP A 76 9.29 -0.37 -16.66
C TRP A 76 9.70 -0.04 -18.10
N VAL A 77 10.55 0.96 -18.23
CA VAL A 77 11.19 1.33 -19.50
C VAL A 77 12.67 1.56 -19.28
N VAL A 78 13.47 1.26 -20.27
CA VAL A 78 14.88 1.59 -20.31
C VAL A 78 15.16 2.31 -21.62
N VAL A 79 15.84 3.45 -21.54
CA VAL A 79 16.16 4.28 -22.70
C VAL A 79 17.63 4.62 -22.64
N PRO A 80 18.40 4.39 -23.73
CA PRO A 80 19.80 4.76 -23.77
C PRO A 80 19.95 6.28 -23.73
N ARG A 81 20.78 6.76 -22.83
CA ARG A 81 21.03 8.19 -22.69
C ARG A 81 21.47 8.85 -24.01
N ALA A 82 22.24 8.12 -24.83
CA ALA A 82 22.74 8.61 -26.09
C ALA A 82 21.64 8.85 -27.14
N GLU A 83 20.55 8.11 -27.09
CA GLU A 83 19.41 8.25 -27.99
C GLU A 83 18.51 9.44 -27.68
N LEU A 84 18.54 9.95 -26.45
CA LEU A 84 17.83 11.15 -26.05
C LEU A 84 18.66 12.40 -26.43
N THR A 85 18.78 12.62 -27.75
CA THR A 85 19.40 13.83 -28.32
C THR A 85 18.46 15.04 -28.18
N VAL A 86 18.99 16.25 -28.40
CA VAL A 86 18.17 17.49 -28.37
C VAL A 86 16.99 17.40 -29.34
N ALA A 87 17.22 16.88 -30.57
CA ALA A 87 16.15 16.70 -31.55
C ALA A 87 15.06 15.73 -31.09
N GLU A 88 15.46 14.60 -30.52
CA GLU A 88 14.54 13.61 -29.99
C GLU A 88 13.74 14.13 -28.78
N LEU A 89 14.40 14.83 -27.88
CA LEU A 89 13.75 15.47 -26.73
C LEU A 89 12.71 16.50 -27.19
N THR A 90 13.03 17.30 -28.20
CA THR A 90 12.09 18.27 -28.79
C THR A 90 10.90 17.55 -29.43
N ARG A 91 11.13 16.45 -30.15
CA ARG A 91 10.08 15.63 -30.76
C ARG A 91 9.14 15.01 -29.69
N LEU A 92 9.68 14.64 -28.54
CA LEU A 92 8.92 14.14 -27.40
C LEU A 92 8.21 15.24 -26.60
N GLY A 93 8.33 16.49 -26.99
CA GLY A 93 7.76 17.65 -26.31
C GLY A 93 8.49 18.02 -25.03
N CYS A 94 9.73 17.60 -24.86
CA CYS A 94 10.62 17.92 -23.75
C CYS A 94 11.85 18.69 -24.26
N PRO A 95 11.68 19.87 -24.88
CA PRO A 95 12.81 20.62 -25.38
C PRO A 95 13.73 20.97 -24.21
N PRO A 96 15.04 20.73 -24.33
CA PRO A 96 15.97 21.11 -23.27
C PRO A 96 16.12 22.64 -23.24
N ASP A 97 15.95 23.20 -22.07
CA ASP A 97 16.40 24.56 -21.78
C ASP A 97 17.92 24.53 -21.52
N ASP A 98 18.35 25.01 -20.36
CA ASP A 98 19.76 24.97 -19.93
C ASP A 98 20.21 23.61 -19.41
N ASP A 99 19.28 22.70 -19.08
CA ASP A 99 19.57 21.39 -18.47
C ASP A 99 19.06 20.19 -19.27
N LEU A 100 19.99 19.60 -20.01
CA LEU A 100 19.74 18.39 -20.81
C LEU A 100 19.33 17.18 -19.95
N LEU A 101 19.78 17.10 -18.69
CA LEU A 101 19.44 15.99 -17.78
C LEU A 101 17.96 16.03 -17.42
N LEU A 102 17.45 17.21 -17.13
CA LEU A 102 16.05 17.41 -16.79
C LEU A 102 15.12 17.01 -17.95
N ALA A 103 15.40 17.51 -19.15
CA ALA A 103 14.66 17.15 -20.35
C ALA A 103 14.65 15.64 -20.61
N ARG A 104 15.77 14.96 -20.33
CA ARG A 104 15.86 13.49 -20.42
C ARG A 104 15.01 12.77 -19.37
N ILE A 105 14.99 13.24 -18.14
CA ILE A 105 14.14 12.66 -17.08
C ILE A 105 12.66 12.80 -17.45
N GLU A 106 12.26 13.97 -17.95
CA GLU A 106 10.90 14.21 -18.40
C GLU A 106 10.52 13.31 -19.58
N ALA A 107 11.40 13.17 -20.57
CA ALA A 107 11.17 12.30 -21.72
C ALA A 107 11.00 10.83 -21.31
N VAL A 108 11.82 10.32 -20.38
CA VAL A 108 11.68 8.96 -19.85
C VAL A 108 10.33 8.79 -19.13
N GLY A 109 9.89 9.80 -18.37
CA GLY A 109 8.56 9.82 -17.75
C GLY A 109 7.44 9.69 -18.79
N ARG A 110 7.48 10.48 -19.86
CA ARG A 110 6.49 10.40 -20.95
C ARG A 110 6.49 9.05 -21.67
N ILE A 111 7.66 8.48 -21.92
CA ILE A 111 7.82 7.15 -22.53
C ILE A 111 7.21 6.08 -21.60
N ALA A 112 7.45 6.17 -20.28
CA ALA A 112 6.88 5.26 -19.30
C ALA A 112 5.32 5.36 -19.26
N ASP A 113 4.80 6.56 -19.32
CA ASP A 113 3.35 6.78 -19.36
C ASP A 113 2.73 6.24 -20.67
N ALA A 114 3.38 6.47 -21.82
CA ALA A 114 2.95 5.90 -23.09
C ALA A 114 2.95 4.36 -23.05
N ALA A 115 3.99 3.74 -22.48
CA ALA A 115 4.07 2.30 -22.31
C ALA A 115 2.92 1.75 -21.43
N ARG A 116 2.52 2.49 -20.39
CA ARG A 116 1.36 2.14 -19.57
C ARG A 116 0.04 2.18 -20.33
N LEU A 117 -0.14 3.12 -21.24
CA LEU A 117 -1.37 3.24 -22.01
C LEU A 117 -1.59 2.10 -23.00
N VAL A 118 -0.51 1.49 -23.49
CA VAL A 118 -0.57 0.39 -24.47
C VAL A 118 -0.40 -1.00 -23.84
N ARG A 119 -0.25 -1.08 -22.51
CA ARG A 119 -0.10 -2.37 -21.86
C ARG A 119 -1.40 -3.19 -21.96
N PRO A 120 -1.28 -4.52 -22.07
CA PRO A 120 -2.46 -5.38 -21.98
C PRO A 120 -3.04 -5.30 -20.56
N VAL A 121 -4.34 -5.00 -20.47
CA VAL A 121 -5.06 -5.07 -19.20
C VAL A 121 -5.43 -6.52 -18.94
N PRO A 122 -4.99 -7.14 -17.83
CA PRO A 122 -5.39 -8.49 -17.53
C PRO A 122 -6.90 -8.54 -17.29
N VAL A 123 -7.60 -9.29 -18.14
CA VAL A 123 -9.03 -9.57 -17.98
C VAL A 123 -9.14 -10.89 -17.24
N LEU A 124 -9.87 -10.90 -16.13
CA LEU A 124 -10.19 -12.16 -15.46
C LEU A 124 -11.07 -13.02 -16.40
N PRO A 125 -10.69 -14.28 -16.65
CA PRO A 125 -11.42 -15.11 -17.59
C PRO A 125 -12.85 -15.35 -17.10
N MET A 126 -13.81 -15.03 -17.94
CA MET A 126 -15.20 -15.38 -17.74
C MET A 126 -15.48 -16.72 -18.43
N ARG A 127 -16.12 -17.62 -17.72
CA ARG A 127 -16.62 -18.86 -18.31
C ARG A 127 -18.10 -18.69 -18.65
N GLU A 128 -18.48 -19.19 -19.80
CA GLU A 128 -19.86 -19.20 -20.24
C GLU A 128 -20.75 -19.94 -19.23
N GLY A 129 -21.85 -19.33 -18.80
CA GLY A 129 -22.76 -19.89 -17.80
C GLY A 129 -22.34 -19.73 -16.34
N GLU A 130 -21.17 -19.18 -16.05
CA GLU A 130 -20.73 -18.91 -14.67
C GLU A 130 -21.45 -17.68 -14.10
N ARG A 131 -22.03 -17.83 -12.90
CA ARG A 131 -22.58 -16.67 -12.18
C ARG A 131 -21.43 -15.83 -11.61
N HIS A 132 -21.54 -14.52 -11.79
CA HIS A 132 -20.61 -13.61 -11.15
C HIS A 132 -20.83 -13.60 -9.64
N PRO A 133 -19.80 -13.87 -8.86
CA PRO A 133 -19.85 -13.64 -7.42
C PRO A 133 -20.10 -12.15 -7.10
N PRO A 134 -20.69 -11.84 -5.96
CA PRO A 134 -20.70 -10.48 -5.47
C PRO A 134 -19.30 -9.89 -5.41
N LYS A 135 -19.17 -8.59 -5.62
CA LYS A 135 -17.88 -7.90 -5.55
C LYS A 135 -17.36 -7.81 -4.11
N CYS A 136 -16.03 -7.72 -3.99
CA CYS A 136 -15.36 -7.43 -2.74
C CYS A 136 -15.84 -6.08 -2.19
N SER A 137 -16.26 -6.07 -0.93
CA SER A 137 -16.77 -4.85 -0.27
C SER A 137 -15.70 -3.77 -0.04
N ILE A 138 -14.41 -4.13 -0.13
CA ILE A 138 -13.30 -3.20 0.06
C ILE A 138 -12.75 -2.71 -1.27
N LEU A 139 -12.45 -3.61 -2.21
CA LEU A 139 -11.80 -3.24 -3.47
C LEU A 139 -12.77 -3.07 -4.65
N GLY A 140 -14.02 -3.47 -4.56
CA GLY A 140 -15.05 -3.26 -5.58
C GLY A 140 -14.78 -3.85 -6.97
N SER A 141 -13.54 -3.85 -7.43
CA SER A 141 -13.12 -4.35 -8.74
C SER A 141 -12.97 -5.87 -8.82
N PHE A 142 -12.69 -6.53 -7.71
CA PHE A 142 -12.48 -7.97 -7.62
C PHE A 142 -13.71 -8.69 -7.08
N ASP A 143 -13.92 -9.92 -7.53
CA ASP A 143 -14.93 -10.80 -6.98
C ASP A 143 -14.52 -11.28 -5.58
N GLN A 144 -15.49 -11.42 -4.69
CA GLN A 144 -15.24 -11.98 -3.36
C GLN A 144 -14.91 -13.48 -3.43
N MET A 145 -14.26 -14.01 -2.39
CA MET A 145 -13.74 -15.38 -2.38
C MET A 145 -14.76 -16.48 -2.03
N GLY A 146 -15.91 -16.12 -1.44
CA GLY A 146 -16.97 -17.07 -1.06
C GLY A 146 -17.81 -17.54 -2.26
N PRO A 147 -18.90 -18.27 -2.01
CA PRO A 147 -19.81 -18.78 -3.04
C PRO A 147 -20.33 -17.69 -4.00
N ALA A 148 -20.69 -18.08 -5.23
CA ALA A 148 -21.15 -17.15 -6.25
C ALA A 148 -22.60 -16.66 -6.01
N ALA A 149 -23.47 -17.51 -5.46
CA ALA A 149 -24.82 -17.10 -5.17
C ALA A 149 -24.88 -16.12 -3.99
N PHE A 150 -25.63 -15.03 -4.14
CA PHE A 150 -25.66 -13.93 -3.17
C PHE A 150 -26.01 -14.40 -1.76
N ARG A 151 -27.05 -15.24 -1.61
CA ARG A 151 -27.48 -15.75 -0.31
C ARG A 151 -26.42 -16.62 0.35
N GLU A 152 -25.84 -17.52 -0.40
CA GLU A 152 -24.77 -18.41 0.06
C GLU A 152 -23.52 -17.63 0.42
N SER A 153 -23.16 -16.61 -0.38
CA SER A 153 -22.07 -15.71 -0.09
C SER A 153 -22.30 -14.93 1.20
N SER A 154 -23.51 -14.43 1.41
CA SER A 154 -23.85 -13.70 2.63
C SER A 154 -23.76 -14.59 3.86
N GLN A 155 -24.26 -15.82 3.77
CA GLN A 155 -24.17 -16.79 4.86
C GLN A 155 -22.72 -17.18 5.15
N PHE A 156 -21.93 -17.47 4.09
CA PHE A 156 -20.50 -17.79 4.19
C PHE A 156 -19.74 -16.70 4.98
N TRP A 157 -19.88 -15.43 4.56
CA TRP A 157 -19.16 -14.34 5.23
C TRP A 157 -19.70 -14.02 6.61
N GLN A 158 -20.99 -14.27 6.86
CA GLN A 158 -21.57 -14.16 8.21
C GLN A 158 -20.99 -15.23 9.13
N ASP A 159 -20.87 -16.47 8.68
CA ASP A 159 -20.28 -17.58 9.45
C ASP A 159 -18.79 -17.32 9.73
N VAL A 160 -18.07 -16.78 8.76
CA VAL A 160 -16.67 -16.36 8.94
C VAL A 160 -16.57 -15.20 9.94
N ALA A 161 -17.45 -14.20 9.86
CA ALA A 161 -17.44 -13.04 10.75
C ALA A 161 -17.84 -13.42 12.19
N GLN A 162 -18.73 -14.40 12.36
CA GLN A 162 -19.13 -14.92 13.68
C GLN A 162 -18.10 -15.85 14.33
N GLN A 163 -16.90 -15.90 13.76
CA GLN A 163 -15.78 -16.73 14.23
C GLN A 163 -16.10 -18.24 14.33
N LYS A 164 -17.07 -18.73 13.57
CA LYS A 164 -17.25 -20.17 13.39
C LYS A 164 -16.00 -20.82 12.78
N VAL A 165 -15.09 -19.98 12.30
CA VAL A 165 -13.77 -20.34 11.73
C VAL A 165 -12.72 -19.58 12.53
N SER A 166 -11.71 -20.28 13.07
CA SER A 166 -10.60 -19.62 13.76
C SER A 166 -9.75 -18.80 12.77
N LEU A 167 -9.70 -17.49 12.94
CA LEU A 167 -8.96 -16.56 12.06
C LEU A 167 -7.77 -15.89 12.77
N TRP A 168 -7.19 -16.53 13.77
CA TRP A 168 -5.99 -16.04 14.47
C TRP A 168 -6.11 -14.61 15.00
N GLY A 169 -7.28 -14.23 15.53
CA GLY A 169 -7.56 -12.90 16.04
C GLY A 169 -7.82 -11.83 14.96
N VAL A 170 -7.79 -12.21 13.69
CA VAL A 170 -8.16 -11.27 12.59
C VAL A 170 -9.67 -11.21 12.46
N ARG A 171 -10.21 -10.01 12.60
CA ARG A 171 -11.66 -9.78 12.51
C ARG A 171 -12.09 -9.52 11.08
N ILE A 172 -13.13 -10.23 10.63
CA ILE A 172 -13.92 -9.89 9.44
C ILE A 172 -15.28 -9.40 9.94
N ARG A 173 -15.65 -8.20 9.55
CA ARG A 173 -16.90 -7.57 10.05
C ARG A 173 -18.12 -8.15 9.35
N LYS A 174 -19.26 -8.07 10.05
CA LYS A 174 -20.56 -8.39 9.46
C LYS A 174 -20.77 -7.56 8.18
N GLY A 175 -21.13 -8.23 7.09
CA GLY A 175 -21.33 -7.58 5.79
C GLY A 175 -20.08 -7.44 4.93
N GLU A 176 -18.88 -7.66 5.45
CA GLU A 176 -17.66 -7.71 4.60
C GLU A 176 -17.65 -8.97 3.75
N ARG A 177 -17.25 -8.79 2.49
CA ARG A 177 -16.99 -9.84 1.52
C ARG A 177 -15.64 -9.54 0.89
N LEU A 178 -14.67 -10.44 1.07
CA LEU A 178 -13.28 -10.14 0.76
C LEU A 178 -12.79 -10.90 -0.49
N CYS A 179 -12.04 -10.23 -1.32
CA CYS A 179 -11.26 -10.85 -2.41
C CYS A 179 -9.92 -11.38 -1.87
N ALA A 180 -9.21 -12.17 -2.68
CA ALA A 180 -7.90 -12.73 -2.31
C ALA A 180 -6.90 -11.65 -1.90
N ILE A 181 -6.85 -10.54 -2.63
CA ILE A 181 -5.94 -9.42 -2.35
C ILE A 181 -6.22 -8.80 -0.98
N SER A 182 -7.50 -8.55 -0.67
CA SER A 182 -7.90 -8.04 0.64
C SER A 182 -7.57 -9.02 1.77
N LEU A 183 -7.73 -10.31 1.53
CA LEU A 183 -7.33 -11.35 2.47
C LEU A 183 -5.81 -11.36 2.68
N VAL A 184 -5.01 -11.31 1.61
CA VAL A 184 -3.55 -11.24 1.75
C VAL A 184 -3.15 -10.05 2.60
N LYS A 185 -3.66 -8.85 2.31
CA LYS A 185 -3.34 -7.63 3.08
C LYS A 185 -3.75 -7.74 4.54
N ARG A 186 -4.91 -8.33 4.82
CA ARG A 186 -5.45 -8.44 6.18
C ARG A 186 -4.74 -9.48 7.03
N PHE A 187 -4.28 -10.58 6.41
CA PHE A 187 -3.67 -11.71 7.12
C PHE A 187 -2.15 -11.72 7.08
N ALA A 188 -1.50 -10.80 6.37
CA ALA A 188 -0.05 -10.72 6.27
C ALA A 188 0.64 -10.61 7.64
N ASP A 189 0.09 -9.81 8.55
CA ASP A 189 0.62 -9.64 9.92
C ASP A 189 0.63 -10.94 10.72
N THR A 190 -0.29 -11.85 10.44
CA THR A 190 -0.38 -13.12 11.17
C THR A 190 0.74 -14.11 10.83
N LEU A 191 1.59 -13.77 9.84
CA LEU A 191 2.72 -14.59 9.42
C LEU A 191 3.98 -14.39 10.26
N GLY A 192 3.94 -13.51 11.28
CA GLY A 192 5.06 -13.30 12.21
C GLY A 192 6.24 -12.53 11.64
N GLY A 193 6.05 -11.78 10.56
CA GLY A 193 7.06 -10.86 10.04
C GLY A 193 7.20 -9.61 10.91
N LYS A 194 8.39 -8.97 10.88
CA LYS A 194 8.60 -7.62 11.43
C LYS A 194 7.97 -6.56 10.52
N MET A 195 6.67 -6.65 10.26
CA MET A 195 5.96 -5.55 9.61
C MET A 195 5.76 -4.44 10.64
N ALA A 196 6.04 -3.20 10.25
CA ALA A 196 5.69 -2.06 11.08
C ALA A 196 4.17 -2.09 11.31
N ARG A 197 3.75 -2.19 12.57
CA ARG A 197 2.33 -2.14 12.92
C ARG A 197 1.90 -0.70 12.84
N PHE A 198 0.99 -0.43 11.94
CA PHE A 198 0.31 0.86 11.91
C PHE A 198 -0.92 0.75 12.83
N PRO A 199 -1.13 1.74 13.70
CA PRO A 199 -2.34 1.79 14.49
C PRO A 199 -3.56 1.91 13.56
N ASP A 200 -4.65 1.24 13.89
CA ASP A 200 -5.91 1.42 13.19
C ASP A 200 -6.49 2.83 13.44
N THR A 201 -7.50 3.20 12.65
CA THR A 201 -8.10 4.55 12.71
C THR A 201 -8.75 4.86 14.05
N GLY A 202 -9.33 3.86 14.74
CA GLY A 202 -9.89 4.01 16.07
C GLY A 202 -8.83 4.33 17.11
N THR A 203 -7.72 3.60 17.07
CA THR A 203 -6.55 3.84 17.91
C THR A 203 -5.95 5.24 17.67
N LEU A 204 -5.86 5.66 16.40
CA LEU A 204 -5.38 7.01 16.06
C LEU A 204 -6.29 8.10 16.58
N ALA A 205 -7.62 7.96 16.39
CA ALA A 205 -8.60 8.92 16.87
C ALA A 205 -8.52 9.08 18.40
N ALA A 206 -8.36 7.98 19.11
CA ALA A 206 -8.30 7.94 20.58
C ALA A 206 -6.88 8.08 21.15
N ALA A 207 -5.85 8.36 20.35
CA ALA A 207 -4.45 8.28 20.80
C ALA A 207 -4.14 9.15 22.04
N GLN A 208 -4.69 10.36 22.14
CA GLN A 208 -4.50 11.19 23.33
C GLN A 208 -5.28 10.66 24.53
N TRP A 209 -6.51 10.18 24.30
CA TRP A 209 -7.34 9.58 25.33
C TRP A 209 -6.67 8.32 25.93
N LEU A 210 -6.13 7.44 25.08
CA LEU A 210 -5.37 6.24 25.49
C LEU A 210 -4.16 6.60 26.38
N ARG A 211 -3.40 7.64 26.00
CA ARG A 211 -2.30 8.12 26.84
C ARG A 211 -2.75 8.62 28.20
N ASN A 212 -3.85 9.36 28.23
CA ASN A 212 -4.40 9.89 29.49
C ASN A 212 -4.96 8.76 30.38
N ALA A 213 -5.51 7.71 29.78
CA ALA A 213 -6.03 6.53 30.46
C ALA A 213 -4.93 5.53 30.90
N GLY A 214 -3.69 5.71 30.42
CA GLY A 214 -2.59 4.77 30.70
C GLY A 214 -2.69 3.45 29.94
N ILE A 215 -3.54 3.35 28.92
CA ILE A 215 -3.74 2.13 28.12
C ILE A 215 -2.78 2.15 26.93
N ASP A 216 -1.83 1.21 26.91
CA ASP A 216 -0.90 1.05 25.77
C ASP A 216 -1.35 -0.10 24.85
N PRO A 217 -1.79 0.21 23.62
CA PRO A 217 -2.16 -0.79 22.62
C PRO A 217 -1.10 -1.86 22.34
N ASN A 218 0.17 -1.56 22.57
CA ASN A 218 1.26 -2.51 22.31
C ASN A 218 1.36 -3.60 23.37
N HIS A 219 0.82 -3.39 24.56
CA HIS A 219 0.81 -4.39 25.63
C HIS A 219 -0.35 -5.39 25.48
N HIS A 220 -1.31 -5.09 24.63
CA HIS A 220 -2.49 -5.94 24.41
C HIS A 220 -2.42 -6.62 23.03
N HIS A 221 -2.37 -7.93 23.04
CA HIS A 221 -2.26 -8.70 21.80
C HIS A 221 -3.27 -9.84 21.74
N PRO A 222 -4.20 -9.85 20.77
CA PRO A 222 -4.39 -8.85 19.70
C PRO A 222 -5.01 -7.54 20.21
N TRP A 223 -4.71 -6.41 19.55
CA TRP A 223 -5.34 -5.12 19.80
C TRP A 223 -6.26 -4.73 18.64
N ASN A 224 -7.41 -4.12 18.96
CA ASN A 224 -8.33 -3.55 17.99
C ASN A 224 -8.94 -2.26 18.57
N GLY A 225 -8.62 -1.10 17.97
CA GLY A 225 -9.10 0.19 18.42
C GLY A 225 -10.62 0.37 18.35
N LEU A 226 -11.36 -0.52 17.71
CA LEU A 226 -12.81 -0.49 17.71
C LEU A 226 -13.41 -0.85 19.06
N TRP A 227 -12.72 -1.63 19.88
CA TRP A 227 -13.17 -1.94 21.25
C TRP A 227 -13.36 -0.70 22.12
N LEU A 228 -12.69 0.40 21.72
CA LEU A 228 -12.85 1.69 22.40
C LEU A 228 -14.25 2.30 22.20
N PHE A 229 -14.95 1.91 21.13
CA PHE A 229 -16.23 2.50 20.72
C PHE A 229 -17.41 1.54 20.85
N ASP A 230 -17.16 0.29 21.26
CA ASP A 230 -18.22 -0.67 21.53
C ASP A 230 -19.05 -0.17 22.72
N GLY A 231 -20.39 -0.23 22.61
CA GLY A 231 -21.32 0.12 23.67
C GLY A 231 -21.33 -0.93 24.79
N GLU A 232 -22.03 -0.63 25.90
CA GLU A 232 -22.17 -1.56 27.01
C GLU A 232 -22.88 -2.86 26.60
N ASP A 233 -23.75 -2.80 25.57
CA ASP A 233 -24.55 -3.93 25.08
C ASP A 233 -23.89 -4.66 23.89
N ASP A 234 -22.77 -4.16 23.35
CA ASP A 234 -22.12 -4.69 22.16
C ASP A 234 -20.75 -5.31 22.52
N ASP A 235 -20.78 -6.29 23.43
CA ASP A 235 -19.60 -7.05 23.81
C ASP A 235 -19.03 -7.77 22.59
N ASP A 236 -17.97 -7.20 22.00
CA ASP A 236 -17.18 -7.94 21.03
C ASP A 236 -16.48 -9.10 21.72
N PRO A 237 -16.89 -10.35 21.49
CA PRO A 237 -16.31 -11.51 22.18
C PRO A 237 -14.82 -11.69 21.90
N SER A 238 -14.24 -10.92 20.96
CA SER A 238 -12.80 -10.90 20.71
C SER A 238 -12.03 -9.98 21.63
N CYS A 239 -12.71 -9.06 22.34
CA CYS A 239 -12.06 -8.22 23.35
C CYS A 239 -11.78 -9.02 24.63
N PRO A 240 -10.53 -9.07 25.12
CA PRO A 240 -10.23 -9.69 26.40
C PRO A 240 -11.02 -9.02 27.52
N ARG A 241 -11.65 -9.80 28.39
CA ARG A 241 -12.51 -9.28 29.47
C ARG A 241 -11.82 -8.25 30.38
N GLU A 242 -10.57 -8.49 30.69
CA GLU A 242 -9.75 -7.59 31.51
C GLU A 242 -9.54 -6.25 30.82
N LEU A 243 -9.22 -6.27 29.53
CA LEU A 243 -9.07 -5.05 28.73
C LEU A 243 -10.39 -4.32 28.54
N HIS A 244 -11.50 -5.06 28.33
CA HIS A 244 -12.82 -4.45 28.26
C HIS A 244 -13.14 -3.68 29.56
N GLN A 245 -12.88 -4.28 30.71
CA GLN A 245 -13.10 -3.64 32.01
C GLN A 245 -12.20 -2.42 32.21
N GLU A 246 -10.95 -2.50 31.79
CA GLU A 246 -10.01 -1.38 31.82
C GLU A 246 -10.50 -0.21 30.96
N ILE A 247 -10.99 -0.49 29.74
CA ILE A 247 -11.59 0.52 28.85
C ILE A 247 -12.84 1.15 29.50
N GLN A 248 -13.73 0.36 30.08
CA GLN A 248 -14.94 0.89 30.72
C GLN A 248 -14.61 1.77 31.94
N ASN A 249 -13.67 1.37 32.78
CA ASN A 249 -13.18 2.18 33.90
C ASN A 249 -12.55 3.50 33.41
N ALA A 250 -11.79 3.43 32.34
CA ALA A 250 -11.20 4.62 31.72
C ALA A 250 -12.28 5.56 31.15
N LYS A 251 -13.36 5.03 30.55
CA LYS A 251 -14.50 5.83 30.07
C LYS A 251 -15.19 6.56 31.22
N GLN A 252 -15.32 5.93 32.37
CA GLN A 252 -15.93 6.57 33.56
C GLN A 252 -15.06 7.72 34.09
N THR A 253 -13.72 7.59 34.00
CA THR A 253 -12.79 8.58 34.54
C THR A 253 -12.50 9.70 33.56
N HIS A 254 -12.32 9.39 32.28
CA HIS A 254 -11.85 10.31 31.23
C HIS A 254 -12.93 10.68 30.19
N GLY A 255 -14.14 10.15 30.34
CA GLY A 255 -15.21 10.31 29.35
C GLY A 255 -15.01 9.39 28.14
N ALA A 256 -15.89 9.49 27.17
CA ALA A 256 -15.84 8.69 25.94
C ALA A 256 -14.60 9.07 25.08
N PRO A 257 -13.92 8.10 24.47
CA PRO A 257 -12.83 8.38 23.55
C PRO A 257 -13.36 9.10 22.29
N PRO A 258 -12.59 10.05 21.72
CA PRO A 258 -12.98 10.72 20.49
C PRO A 258 -12.98 9.72 19.31
N ALA A 259 -14.06 9.75 18.51
CA ALA A 259 -14.23 8.88 17.34
C ALA A 259 -13.84 9.54 16.01
N TYR A 260 -13.22 10.71 16.06
CA TYR A 260 -12.84 11.48 14.89
C TYR A 260 -11.35 11.79 14.87
N TYR A 261 -10.80 11.90 13.67
CA TYR A 261 -9.43 12.37 13.42
C TYR A 261 -9.43 13.27 12.19
N ALA A 262 -8.43 14.11 12.09
CA ALA A 262 -8.21 14.92 10.91
C ALA A 262 -7.05 14.36 10.09
N ILE A 263 -7.20 14.35 8.77
CA ILE A 263 -6.11 14.06 7.84
C ILE A 263 -5.63 15.40 7.30
N LEU A 264 -4.39 15.76 7.63
CA LEU A 264 -3.70 16.89 7.01
C LEU A 264 -2.90 16.32 5.83
N VAL A 265 -3.28 16.73 4.61
CA VAL A 265 -2.51 16.46 3.40
C VAL A 265 -1.81 17.75 3.02
N ALA A 266 -0.47 17.73 3.05
CA ALA A 266 0.35 18.84 2.59
C ALA A 266 1.25 18.33 1.48
N ASP A 267 1.27 19.02 0.35
CA ASP A 267 2.19 18.78 -0.75
C ASP A 267 3.01 20.05 -0.99
N GLY A 268 4.28 19.87 -1.31
CA GLY A 268 5.14 20.99 -1.68
C GLY A 268 4.85 21.38 -3.12
N ASP A 269 4.29 22.57 -3.31
CA ASP A 269 4.05 23.09 -4.65
C ASP A 269 5.33 23.11 -5.48
N ASN A 270 5.25 22.49 -6.65
CA ASN A 270 6.36 22.42 -7.61
C ASN A 270 7.65 21.79 -7.04
N MET A 271 7.52 20.82 -6.12
CA MET A 271 8.67 20.11 -5.56
C MET A 271 9.54 19.48 -6.66
N SER A 272 8.92 18.98 -7.74
CA SER A 272 9.64 18.48 -8.91
C SER A 272 10.51 19.54 -9.56
N ASP A 273 10.07 20.81 -9.62
CA ASP A 273 10.84 21.93 -10.19
C ASP A 273 12.05 22.28 -9.32
N TRP A 274 11.93 22.13 -8.01
CA TRP A 274 13.06 22.27 -7.08
C TRP A 274 14.06 21.13 -7.23
N LEU A 275 13.58 19.89 -7.27
CA LEU A 275 14.43 18.71 -7.40
C LEU A 275 15.12 18.62 -8.75
N THR A 276 14.52 19.15 -9.79
CA THR A 276 15.02 19.15 -11.15
C THR A 276 15.81 20.43 -11.48
N GLY A 277 15.90 21.41 -10.57
CA GLY A 277 16.64 22.64 -10.78
C GLY A 277 15.94 23.70 -11.63
N ARG A 278 14.67 23.47 -12.04
CA ARG A 278 13.87 24.48 -12.76
C ARG A 278 13.66 25.72 -11.91
N LYS A 279 13.36 25.56 -10.62
CA LYS A 279 13.36 26.66 -9.64
C LYS A 279 14.74 26.78 -9.04
N LYS A 280 15.44 27.84 -9.39
CA LYS A 280 16.67 28.26 -8.69
C LYS A 280 16.28 29.09 -7.49
N LEU A 281 16.91 28.85 -6.33
CA LEU A 281 16.87 29.80 -5.24
C LEU A 281 17.35 31.13 -5.78
N HIS A 282 16.52 32.16 -5.76
CA HIS A 282 16.98 33.53 -6.02
C HIS A 282 18.10 33.79 -5.01
N ARG A 283 19.32 33.79 -5.49
CA ARG A 283 20.42 34.38 -4.76
C ARG A 283 20.14 35.86 -4.75
N ASP A 284 19.88 36.43 -3.60
CA ASP A 284 19.93 37.89 -3.45
C ASP A 284 21.25 38.39 -4.02
N GLU A 285 21.18 39.18 -5.07
CA GLU A 285 22.34 39.79 -5.74
C GLU A 285 23.03 40.84 -4.86
N ALA A 286 22.81 40.84 -3.55
CA ALA A 286 23.35 41.79 -2.60
C ALA A 286 24.42 41.17 -1.69
N SER A 287 25.46 40.55 -2.26
CA SER A 287 26.74 40.40 -1.55
C SER A 287 27.88 40.10 -2.53
N PRO A 288 28.73 41.08 -2.83
CA PRO A 288 29.99 40.84 -3.52
C PRO A 288 30.95 40.15 -2.53
N GLY A 289 31.17 38.85 -2.69
CA GLY A 289 32.17 38.10 -1.93
C GLY A 289 31.79 36.71 -1.41
N GLY A 290 30.64 36.17 -1.73
CA GLY A 290 30.21 34.85 -1.23
C GLY A 290 30.79 33.69 -2.03
N GLN A 291 31.82 33.03 -1.50
CA GLN A 291 32.37 31.76 -1.99
C GLN A 291 31.27 30.70 -2.08
N ASN A 292 31.31 29.90 -3.16
CA ASN A 292 30.48 28.70 -3.41
C ASN A 292 30.56 27.74 -2.21
N ARG A 293 29.62 27.82 -1.26
CA ARG A 293 29.34 26.73 -0.33
C ARG A 293 28.15 25.93 -0.85
N ALA A 294 28.43 24.85 -1.54
CA ALA A 294 27.46 23.75 -1.65
C ALA A 294 27.07 23.36 -0.23
N LEU A 295 25.77 23.37 0.06
CA LEU A 295 25.27 22.80 1.31
C LEU A 295 25.59 21.30 1.25
N PRO A 296 26.36 20.76 2.22
CA PRO A 296 26.54 19.33 2.30
C PRO A 296 25.17 18.69 2.60
N LEU A 297 24.79 17.72 1.80
CA LEU A 297 23.74 16.77 2.17
C LEU A 297 24.15 16.20 3.54
N ARG A 298 23.45 16.62 4.59
CA ARG A 298 23.63 16.06 5.92
C ARG A 298 23.15 14.62 5.88
N ASP A 299 24.07 13.70 5.85
CA ASP A 299 23.86 12.31 6.23
C ASP A 299 23.37 12.30 7.68
N GLY A 300 22.27 11.59 7.90
CA GLY A 300 21.91 11.17 9.24
C GLY A 300 20.85 12.04 9.94
N ILE A 301 19.59 11.68 9.73
CA ILE A 301 18.61 11.84 10.82
C ILE A 301 18.99 10.80 11.88
N GLY A 302 19.87 11.18 12.77
CA GLY A 302 20.19 10.41 13.97
C GLY A 302 18.96 10.35 14.87
N ALA A 303 18.41 9.16 15.03
CA ALA A 303 17.45 8.87 16.09
C ALA A 303 18.09 9.21 17.44
N LYS A 304 17.65 10.28 18.08
CA LYS A 304 17.97 10.55 19.48
C LYS A 304 17.16 9.58 20.32
N ASN A 305 17.84 8.65 20.99
CA ASN A 305 17.26 7.86 22.07
C ASN A 305 16.74 8.81 23.17
N PRO A 306 15.55 8.55 23.75
CA PRO A 306 15.10 9.26 24.93
C PRO A 306 15.98 8.88 26.14
N PRO A 307 16.17 9.79 27.11
CA PRO A 307 16.90 9.51 28.34
C PRO A 307 16.16 8.49 29.20
N ARG A 308 16.95 7.70 29.94
CA ARG A 308 16.51 6.65 30.88
C ARG A 308 15.63 7.18 32.01
#